data_81723ea0e95effb30ea37757d9e48217
#
_entry.id   81723ea0e95effb30ea37757d9e48217
#
_cell.length_a   1.000
_cell.length_b   1.000
_cell.length_c   1.000
_cell.angle_alpha   90.00
_cell.angle_beta   90.00
_cell.angle_gamma   90.00
#
_symmetry.space_group_name_H-M   'P 1'
#
loop_
_entity.id
_entity.type
_entity.pdbx_description
1 polymer ?
#
loop_
_entity_poly.entity_id
_entity_poly.type
_entity_poly.pdbx_seq_one_letter_code
_entity_poly.pdbx_strand_id
1 'polypeptide(L)'
;MKIGNDIYYVGVNDHQVDLFEGQYVVPNGMSYNSYVIKDEKIAVMDTVDAGFTEEWLGKVAEVLDGAKPDYLVVQHMEPDHAANIENFMKAYPDTTVVANTKTFTMMENFFRGMNLEGKKLVVANGDTLTLGKHVLTFVFAPMVHWPEVMVTYDSTDKVLFSADGFGKFGALDVEEDWDCEARRYYIGIVGKYGPQVQKLLKAAATLDIQTICPLHGPVLTENLGHYLEKYDIWSSYKVESEGVMIAYTSVYGHTKKAAELLAQKLEEKGCPKVVVCDLAREDMAEAVEDAFRYGKLVLASITYNGEAFPFMRTFIENLTERNYQNRTIGLIENGSWAPTAAKVMKGMFEKSKNITWLENNVKIMSSLSDENVAEIDAMAEELCK
;
A
#
# COMPACT_ATOMS: atom_id res chain seq x y z
N MET A 1 -2.08 -15.69 19.54
CA MET A 1 -0.77 -15.17 20.02
C MET A 1 -1.04 -14.06 21.03
N LYS A 2 -0.28 -13.98 22.14
CA LYS A 2 -0.37 -12.91 23.14
C LYS A 2 0.67 -11.81 22.83
N ILE A 3 0.21 -10.56 22.88
CA ILE A 3 1.03 -9.35 22.64
C ILE A 3 1.06 -8.58 23.95
N GLY A 4 2.27 -8.30 24.49
CA GLY A 4 2.36 -7.66 25.81
C GLY A 4 1.68 -8.46 26.93
N ASN A 5 0.98 -7.78 27.83
CA ASN A 5 0.40 -8.42 29.02
C ASN A 5 -1.02 -8.98 28.79
N ASP A 6 -1.89 -8.18 28.19
CA ASP A 6 -3.34 -8.44 28.15
C ASP A 6 -3.96 -8.24 26.75
N ILE A 7 -3.14 -8.17 25.70
CA ILE A 7 -3.54 -8.02 24.29
C ILE A 7 -3.36 -9.36 23.58
N TYR A 8 -4.36 -9.78 22.82
CA TYR A 8 -4.40 -11.07 22.12
C TYR A 8 -4.72 -10.87 20.65
N TYR A 9 -3.92 -11.47 19.78
CA TYR A 9 -4.21 -11.53 18.34
C TYR A 9 -5.28 -12.59 18.08
N VAL A 10 -6.33 -12.22 17.34
CA VAL A 10 -7.45 -13.09 16.95
C VAL A 10 -7.75 -13.05 15.46
N GLY A 11 -6.83 -12.50 14.64
CA GLY A 11 -6.98 -12.42 13.20
C GLY A 11 -6.91 -13.76 12.48
N VAL A 12 -7.07 -13.73 11.16
CA VAL A 12 -7.15 -14.89 10.28
C VAL A 12 -6.20 -14.76 9.09
N ASN A 13 -5.86 -15.88 8.45
CA ASN A 13 -5.11 -15.94 7.20
C ASN A 13 -6.03 -16.39 6.06
N ASP A 14 -6.05 -15.65 4.98
CA ASP A 14 -6.79 -15.99 3.76
C ASP A 14 -5.82 -16.47 2.67
N HIS A 15 -5.88 -17.77 2.37
CA HIS A 15 -5.14 -18.41 1.28
C HIS A 15 -6.00 -18.62 0.01
N GLN A 16 -7.23 -18.11 -0.01
CA GLN A 16 -8.15 -18.30 -1.12
C GLN A 16 -8.26 -17.05 -2.02
N VAL A 17 -7.95 -15.87 -1.46
CA VAL A 17 -7.93 -14.63 -2.22
C VAL A 17 -6.79 -14.68 -3.24
N ASP A 18 -7.12 -14.47 -4.51
CA ASP A 18 -6.14 -14.38 -5.60
C ASP A 18 -5.86 -12.92 -6.00
N LEU A 19 -6.86 -12.05 -5.85
CA LEU A 19 -6.78 -10.62 -6.13
C LEU A 19 -7.30 -9.80 -4.94
N PHE A 20 -6.41 -9.17 -4.20
CA PHE A 20 -6.81 -8.21 -3.16
C PHE A 20 -7.35 -6.93 -3.80
N GLU A 21 -8.43 -6.36 -3.26
CA GLU A 21 -9.21 -5.27 -3.87
C GLU A 21 -9.59 -5.52 -5.35
N GLY A 22 -9.62 -6.79 -5.79
CA GLY A 22 -9.93 -7.17 -7.16
C GLY A 22 -8.86 -6.78 -8.20
N GLN A 23 -7.67 -6.38 -7.78
CA GLN A 23 -6.62 -5.89 -8.68
C GLN A 23 -5.19 -6.29 -8.31
N TYR A 24 -4.88 -6.50 -7.04
CA TYR A 24 -3.53 -6.84 -6.60
C TYR A 24 -3.36 -8.36 -6.49
N VAL A 25 -2.49 -8.93 -7.30
CA VAL A 25 -2.18 -10.37 -7.22
C VAL A 25 -1.50 -10.66 -5.88
N VAL A 26 -2.06 -11.58 -5.10
CA VAL A 26 -1.54 -11.96 -3.77
C VAL A 26 -1.33 -13.47 -3.70
N PRO A 27 -0.23 -13.99 -4.28
CA PRO A 27 0.02 -15.42 -4.38
C PRO A 27 0.22 -16.09 -3.02
N ASN A 28 0.58 -15.32 -2.01
CA ASN A 28 0.76 -15.76 -0.63
C ASN A 28 -0.42 -15.38 0.28
N GLY A 29 -1.56 -15.07 -0.32
CA GLY A 29 -2.79 -14.72 0.40
C GLY A 29 -2.74 -13.38 1.11
N MET A 30 -3.58 -13.25 2.13
CA MET A 30 -3.69 -12.08 2.99
C MET A 30 -3.85 -12.47 4.47
N SER A 31 -3.53 -11.57 5.36
CA SER A 31 -3.96 -11.65 6.76
C SER A 31 -4.96 -10.53 7.06
N TYR A 32 -6.04 -10.86 7.78
CA TYR A 32 -6.96 -9.88 8.31
C TYR A 32 -6.85 -9.91 9.83
N ASN A 33 -6.32 -8.83 10.40
CA ASN A 33 -5.93 -8.80 11.80
C ASN A 33 -7.02 -8.16 12.66
N SER A 34 -7.25 -8.77 13.80
CA SER A 34 -8.11 -8.26 14.86
C SER A 34 -7.49 -8.59 16.20
N TYR A 35 -7.79 -7.81 17.22
CA TYR A 35 -7.15 -7.95 18.53
C TYR A 35 -8.18 -7.85 19.65
N VAL A 36 -7.90 -8.50 20.78
CA VAL A 36 -8.71 -8.39 22.01
C VAL A 36 -7.83 -7.87 23.13
N ILE A 37 -8.27 -6.81 23.78
CA ILE A 37 -7.64 -6.26 25.00
C ILE A 37 -8.49 -6.71 26.19
N LYS A 38 -7.90 -7.55 27.06
CA LYS A 38 -8.58 -8.05 28.28
C LYS A 38 -8.14 -7.21 29.48
N ASP A 39 -9.04 -6.41 30.01
CA ASP A 39 -8.83 -5.62 31.21
C ASP A 39 -10.12 -5.67 32.06
N GLU A 40 -10.32 -4.74 32.99
CA GLU A 40 -11.60 -4.60 33.74
C GLU A 40 -12.78 -4.47 32.78
N LYS A 41 -12.55 -3.75 31.64
CA LYS A 41 -13.42 -3.76 30.47
C LYS A 41 -12.68 -4.36 29.29
N ILE A 42 -13.38 -5.11 28.47
CA ILE A 42 -12.81 -5.82 27.33
C ILE A 42 -13.13 -5.07 26.04
N ALA A 43 -12.12 -4.79 25.24
CA ALA A 43 -12.26 -4.20 23.92
C ALA A 43 -11.79 -5.18 22.82
N VAL A 44 -12.60 -5.29 21.75
CA VAL A 44 -12.20 -5.95 20.49
C VAL A 44 -11.87 -4.85 19.50
N MET A 45 -10.71 -4.98 18.83
CA MET A 45 -10.20 -4.01 17.87
C MET A 45 -10.43 -4.54 16.46
N ASP A 46 -11.33 -3.89 15.72
CA ASP A 46 -11.77 -4.24 14.37
C ASP A 46 -12.28 -5.67 14.21
N THR A 47 -12.75 -6.02 13.04
CA THR A 47 -13.20 -7.36 12.69
C THR A 47 -12.36 -7.91 11.52
N VAL A 48 -12.85 -8.91 10.80
CA VAL A 48 -12.17 -9.52 9.65
C VAL A 48 -13.14 -9.68 8.49
N ASP A 49 -12.64 -10.13 7.33
CA ASP A 49 -13.44 -10.42 6.15
C ASP A 49 -14.59 -11.41 6.42
N ALA A 50 -15.69 -11.25 5.70
CA ALA A 50 -16.91 -12.04 5.85
C ALA A 50 -16.70 -13.54 5.65
N GLY A 51 -15.73 -13.96 4.85
CA GLY A 51 -15.39 -15.35 4.62
C GLY A 51 -14.91 -16.10 5.87
N PHE A 52 -14.49 -15.36 6.89
CA PHE A 52 -13.86 -15.91 8.11
C PHE A 52 -14.68 -15.70 9.38
N THR A 53 -15.98 -15.42 9.26
CA THR A 53 -16.88 -15.11 10.39
C THR A 53 -16.81 -16.15 11.51
N GLU A 54 -16.95 -17.44 11.19
CA GLU A 54 -16.99 -18.50 12.20
C GLU A 54 -15.63 -18.70 12.88
N GLU A 55 -14.55 -18.68 12.11
CA GLU A 55 -13.18 -18.82 12.60
C GLU A 55 -12.84 -17.68 13.55
N TRP A 56 -13.09 -16.45 13.12
CA TRP A 56 -12.78 -15.26 13.90
C TRP A 56 -13.60 -15.19 15.19
N LEU A 57 -14.94 -15.38 15.13
CA LEU A 57 -15.78 -15.41 16.33
C LEU A 57 -15.38 -16.52 17.29
N GLY A 58 -14.93 -17.68 16.79
CA GLY A 58 -14.39 -18.77 17.59
C GLY A 58 -13.14 -18.36 18.35
N LYS A 59 -12.17 -17.70 17.68
CA LYS A 59 -10.95 -17.17 18.30
C LYS A 59 -11.25 -16.08 19.35
N VAL A 60 -12.19 -15.20 19.04
CA VAL A 60 -12.65 -14.18 20.00
C VAL A 60 -13.27 -14.85 21.23
N ALA A 61 -14.16 -15.82 21.05
CA ALA A 61 -14.80 -16.54 22.14
C ALA A 61 -13.79 -17.30 23.02
N GLU A 62 -12.77 -17.93 22.40
CA GLU A 62 -11.69 -18.60 23.12
C GLU A 62 -10.92 -17.62 24.03
N VAL A 63 -10.54 -16.46 23.49
CA VAL A 63 -9.84 -15.43 24.27
C VAL A 63 -10.73 -14.87 25.38
N LEU A 64 -12.02 -14.66 25.11
CA LEU A 64 -12.97 -14.16 26.10
C LEU A 64 -13.19 -15.12 27.28
N ASP A 65 -13.06 -16.44 27.04
CA ASP A 65 -13.24 -17.46 28.08
C ASP A 65 -14.54 -17.29 28.90
N GLY A 66 -15.66 -17.07 28.21
CA GLY A 66 -16.95 -16.84 28.78
C GLY A 66 -17.24 -15.40 29.27
N ALA A 67 -16.26 -14.52 29.27
CA ALA A 67 -16.48 -13.09 29.49
C ALA A 67 -17.21 -12.45 28.30
N LYS A 68 -17.77 -11.26 28.51
CA LYS A 68 -18.43 -10.49 27.46
C LYS A 68 -17.58 -9.25 27.10
N PRO A 69 -17.44 -8.92 25.81
CA PRO A 69 -16.77 -7.70 25.43
C PRO A 69 -17.64 -6.47 25.75
N ASP A 70 -17.04 -5.44 26.32
CA ASP A 70 -17.70 -4.15 26.56
C ASP A 70 -17.71 -3.29 25.31
N TYR A 71 -16.63 -3.36 24.51
CA TYR A 71 -16.42 -2.48 23.37
C TYR A 71 -16.00 -3.25 22.11
N LEU A 72 -16.50 -2.79 20.96
CA LEU A 72 -15.95 -3.04 19.63
C LEU A 72 -15.43 -1.70 19.10
N VAL A 73 -14.13 -1.54 19.00
CA VAL A 73 -13.51 -0.36 18.41
C VAL A 73 -13.35 -0.59 16.90
N VAL A 74 -13.95 0.28 16.12
CA VAL A 74 -13.90 0.22 14.64
C VAL A 74 -13.04 1.37 14.13
N GLN A 75 -11.84 1.04 13.67
CA GLN A 75 -10.87 2.00 13.16
C GLN A 75 -11.04 2.26 11.67
N HIS A 76 -11.51 1.23 10.91
CA HIS A 76 -11.63 1.25 9.47
C HIS A 76 -12.89 0.51 9.00
N MET A 77 -13.50 1.00 7.92
CA MET A 77 -14.78 0.50 7.40
C MET A 77 -14.67 -0.31 6.12
N GLU A 78 -13.45 -0.58 5.64
CA GLU A 78 -13.28 -1.50 4.53
C GLU A 78 -13.78 -2.90 4.91
N PRO A 79 -14.51 -3.58 4.00
CA PRO A 79 -15.20 -4.82 4.35
C PRO A 79 -14.32 -5.94 4.91
N ASP A 80 -13.05 -6.01 4.53
CA ASP A 80 -12.11 -6.99 5.07
C ASP A 80 -11.75 -6.79 6.55
N HIS A 81 -12.13 -5.63 7.13
CA HIS A 81 -12.04 -5.31 8.56
C HIS A 81 -13.39 -5.03 9.21
N ALA A 82 -14.42 -4.80 8.41
CA ALA A 82 -15.72 -4.32 8.93
C ALA A 82 -16.88 -5.29 8.67
N ALA A 83 -16.75 -6.26 7.77
CA ALA A 83 -17.87 -7.11 7.35
C ALA A 83 -18.52 -7.88 8.49
N ASN A 84 -17.77 -8.18 9.55
CA ASN A 84 -18.28 -8.93 10.68
C ASN A 84 -18.85 -8.09 11.83
N ILE A 85 -18.96 -6.77 11.71
CA ILE A 85 -19.55 -5.90 12.75
C ILE A 85 -20.96 -6.37 13.12
N GLU A 86 -21.82 -6.61 12.14
CA GLU A 86 -23.20 -7.06 12.39
C GLU A 86 -23.24 -8.45 13.04
N ASN A 87 -22.40 -9.38 12.60
CA ASN A 87 -22.30 -10.73 13.18
C ASN A 87 -21.78 -10.68 14.62
N PHE A 88 -20.79 -9.85 14.88
CA PHE A 88 -20.28 -9.62 16.23
C PHE A 88 -21.36 -9.05 17.16
N MET A 89 -22.12 -8.06 16.72
CA MET A 89 -23.20 -7.46 17.49
C MET A 89 -24.39 -8.43 17.73
N LYS A 90 -24.58 -9.41 16.84
CA LYS A 90 -25.55 -10.52 17.09
C LYS A 90 -25.03 -11.49 18.14
N ALA A 91 -23.74 -11.82 18.14
CA ALA A 91 -23.10 -12.71 19.11
C ALA A 91 -22.96 -12.04 20.50
N TYR A 92 -22.68 -10.73 20.52
CA TYR A 92 -22.45 -9.95 21.74
C TYR A 92 -23.32 -8.70 21.76
N PRO A 93 -24.64 -8.86 21.97
CA PRO A 93 -25.61 -7.77 21.79
C PRO A 93 -25.52 -6.63 22.83
N ASP A 94 -24.79 -6.82 23.92
CA ASP A 94 -24.59 -5.81 24.95
C ASP A 94 -23.38 -4.92 24.71
N THR A 95 -22.58 -5.21 23.68
CA THR A 95 -21.35 -4.48 23.33
C THR A 95 -21.66 -3.07 22.82
N THR A 96 -20.84 -2.10 23.21
CA THR A 96 -20.86 -0.73 22.68
C THR A 96 -19.85 -0.61 21.54
N VAL A 97 -20.30 -0.13 20.37
CA VAL A 97 -19.43 0.18 19.24
C VAL A 97 -18.79 1.55 19.45
N VAL A 98 -17.47 1.61 19.37
CA VAL A 98 -16.66 2.82 19.54
C VAL A 98 -16.07 3.22 18.19
N ALA A 99 -16.45 4.39 17.67
CA ALA A 99 -15.99 4.87 16.38
C ALA A 99 -16.20 6.39 16.25
N ASN A 100 -15.63 6.98 15.21
CA ASN A 100 -15.93 8.38 14.89
C ASN A 100 -17.26 8.53 14.13
N THR A 101 -17.74 9.76 14.02
CA THR A 101 -19.03 10.07 13.36
C THR A 101 -19.10 9.56 11.92
N LYS A 102 -18.02 9.66 11.16
CA LYS A 102 -18.00 9.24 9.76
C LYS A 102 -18.08 7.72 9.62
N THR A 103 -17.37 6.99 10.48
CA THR A 103 -17.46 5.53 10.58
C THR A 103 -18.89 5.08 10.81
N PHE A 104 -19.64 5.71 11.75
CA PHE A 104 -21.05 5.38 11.98
C PHE A 104 -21.92 5.67 10.76
N THR A 105 -21.69 6.77 10.04
CA THR A 105 -22.40 7.05 8.79
C THR A 105 -22.15 5.98 7.72
N MET A 106 -20.91 5.52 7.58
CA MET A 106 -20.56 4.44 6.65
C MET A 106 -21.17 3.11 7.08
N MET A 107 -21.15 2.82 8.39
CA MET A 107 -21.75 1.63 8.97
C MET A 107 -23.25 1.53 8.69
N GLU A 108 -23.99 2.64 8.75
CA GLU A 108 -25.41 2.71 8.38
C GLU A 108 -25.64 2.41 6.89
N ASN A 109 -24.67 2.73 6.02
CA ASN A 109 -24.74 2.42 4.60
C ASN A 109 -24.41 0.94 4.29
N PHE A 110 -23.43 0.38 4.98
CA PHE A 110 -23.05 -1.04 4.79
C PHE A 110 -24.07 -1.99 5.43
N PHE A 111 -24.57 -1.67 6.62
CA PHE A 111 -25.45 -2.54 7.42
C PHE A 111 -26.83 -1.93 7.56
N ARG A 112 -27.57 -1.85 6.46
CA ARG A 112 -28.90 -1.26 6.43
C ARG A 112 -29.86 -2.06 7.34
N GLY A 113 -30.39 -1.39 8.35
CA GLY A 113 -31.31 -2.01 9.33
C GLY A 113 -30.64 -2.52 10.60
N MET A 114 -29.32 -2.47 10.73
CA MET A 114 -28.63 -2.72 11.98
C MET A 114 -29.00 -1.62 13.00
N ASN A 115 -29.53 -2.02 14.16
CA ASN A 115 -29.89 -1.09 15.22
C ASN A 115 -28.78 -0.98 16.27
N LEU A 116 -28.17 0.20 16.36
CA LEU A 116 -27.17 0.55 17.36
C LEU A 116 -27.68 1.60 18.37
N GLU A 117 -29.01 1.74 18.55
CA GLU A 117 -29.57 2.67 19.52
C GLU A 117 -29.08 2.34 20.93
N GLY A 118 -28.51 3.33 21.63
CA GLY A 118 -27.93 3.16 22.96
C GLY A 118 -26.61 2.36 23.01
N LYS A 119 -26.04 1.98 21.85
CA LYS A 119 -24.81 1.17 21.74
C LYS A 119 -23.70 1.86 20.94
N LYS A 120 -23.77 3.16 20.74
CA LYS A 120 -22.75 3.96 20.05
C LYS A 120 -21.97 4.80 21.06
N LEU A 121 -20.64 4.71 21.02
CA LEU A 121 -19.75 5.68 21.63
C LEU A 121 -19.02 6.42 20.52
N VAL A 122 -19.45 7.66 20.27
CA VAL A 122 -18.80 8.51 19.27
C VAL A 122 -17.59 9.18 19.89
N VAL A 123 -16.42 9.00 19.25
CA VAL A 123 -15.17 9.61 19.71
C VAL A 123 -14.71 10.71 18.76
N ALA A 124 -14.04 11.71 19.33
CA ALA A 124 -13.34 12.76 18.62
C ALA A 124 -11.82 12.50 18.58
N ASN A 125 -11.11 13.27 17.75
CA ASN A 125 -9.65 13.18 17.69
C ASN A 125 -9.02 13.59 19.02
N GLY A 126 -8.24 12.68 19.60
CA GLY A 126 -7.59 12.86 20.90
C GLY A 126 -8.43 12.41 22.11
N ASP A 127 -9.64 11.94 21.89
CA ASP A 127 -10.44 11.36 22.99
C ASP A 127 -9.78 10.08 23.51
N THR A 128 -10.08 9.77 24.77
CA THR A 128 -9.56 8.58 25.45
C THR A 128 -10.66 7.67 25.95
N LEU A 129 -10.39 6.37 25.98
CA LEU A 129 -11.23 5.34 26.57
C LEU A 129 -10.40 4.53 27.56
N THR A 130 -10.81 4.51 28.83
CA THR A 130 -10.16 3.72 29.87
C THR A 130 -10.86 2.36 30.01
N LEU A 131 -10.06 1.29 29.95
CA LEU A 131 -10.54 -0.08 30.12
C LEU A 131 -10.29 -0.63 31.52
N GLY A 132 -9.54 0.08 32.32
CA GLY A 132 -9.02 -0.29 33.65
C GLY A 132 -7.58 0.17 33.73
N LYS A 133 -6.62 -0.68 33.45
CA LYS A 133 -5.21 -0.32 33.28
C LYS A 133 -4.93 0.31 31.94
N HIS A 134 -5.48 -0.26 30.86
CA HIS A 134 -5.29 0.21 29.49
C HIS A 134 -6.06 1.51 29.25
N VAL A 135 -5.35 2.47 28.63
CA VAL A 135 -5.93 3.75 28.22
C VAL A 135 -5.71 3.94 26.73
N LEU A 136 -6.79 3.85 25.99
CA LEU A 136 -6.81 3.98 24.53
C LEU A 136 -7.00 5.45 24.15
N THR A 137 -6.15 5.98 23.30
CA THR A 137 -6.26 7.33 22.70
C THR A 137 -6.53 7.21 21.22
N PHE A 138 -7.58 7.86 20.73
CA PHE A 138 -7.98 7.81 19.32
C PHE A 138 -7.36 8.97 18.53
N VAL A 139 -6.63 8.66 17.46
CA VAL A 139 -5.99 9.63 16.60
C VAL A 139 -6.55 9.48 15.18
N PHE A 140 -7.14 10.53 14.65
CA PHE A 140 -7.72 10.48 13.31
C PHE A 140 -6.64 10.52 12.24
N ALA A 141 -6.76 9.61 11.27
CA ALA A 141 -5.86 9.44 10.13
C ALA A 141 -6.66 9.51 8.80
N PRO A 142 -7.41 10.60 8.54
CA PRO A 142 -8.29 10.66 7.37
C PRO A 142 -7.49 10.52 6.08
N MET A 143 -8.00 9.71 5.16
CA MET A 143 -7.37 9.35 3.89
C MET A 143 -6.09 8.51 4.02
N VAL A 144 -5.92 7.80 5.13
CA VAL A 144 -4.88 6.78 5.27
C VAL A 144 -5.57 5.40 5.52
N HIS A 145 -6.23 4.76 4.48
CA HIS A 145 -6.42 5.35 3.13
C HIS A 145 -7.85 5.84 2.88
N TRP A 146 -8.82 5.56 3.74
CA TRP A 146 -10.21 6.04 3.66
C TRP A 146 -10.46 7.25 4.58
N PRO A 147 -11.55 8.02 4.33
CA PRO A 147 -11.75 9.30 5.02
C PRO A 147 -12.12 9.19 6.50
N GLU A 148 -12.56 8.04 6.96
CA GLU A 148 -12.98 7.79 8.36
C GLU A 148 -11.89 7.18 9.22
N VAL A 149 -10.77 6.74 8.63
CA VAL A 149 -9.72 6.00 9.35
C VAL A 149 -9.26 6.73 10.61
N MET A 150 -9.18 6.00 11.69
CA MET A 150 -8.49 6.39 12.91
C MET A 150 -7.53 5.29 13.34
N VAL A 151 -6.48 5.66 14.05
CA VAL A 151 -5.57 4.74 14.73
C VAL A 151 -5.77 4.88 16.23
N THR A 152 -5.43 3.83 16.98
CA THR A 152 -5.63 3.81 18.43
C THR A 152 -4.31 3.54 19.13
N TYR A 153 -3.92 4.41 20.05
CA TYR A 153 -2.73 4.23 20.86
C TYR A 153 -3.09 3.81 22.30
N ASP A 154 -2.60 2.65 22.70
CA ASP A 154 -2.63 2.21 24.10
C ASP A 154 -1.37 2.69 24.81
N SER A 155 -1.55 3.61 25.77
CA SER A 155 -0.44 4.22 26.50
C SER A 155 0.15 3.28 27.57
N THR A 156 -0.52 2.23 27.94
CA THR A 156 -0.11 1.30 28.99
C THR A 156 0.94 0.32 28.51
N ASP A 157 0.65 -0.41 27.43
CA ASP A 157 1.60 -1.33 26.80
C ASP A 157 2.36 -0.68 25.61
N LYS A 158 2.12 0.63 25.34
CA LYS A 158 2.75 1.41 24.27
C LYS A 158 2.54 0.82 22.90
N VAL A 159 1.33 0.36 22.66
CA VAL A 159 0.90 -0.30 21.42
C VAL A 159 0.14 0.68 20.53
N LEU A 160 0.53 0.75 19.28
CA LEU A 160 -0.22 1.44 18.22
C LEU A 160 -0.99 0.43 17.40
N PHE A 161 -2.31 0.46 17.46
CA PHE A 161 -3.21 -0.19 16.49
C PHE A 161 -3.33 0.77 15.31
N SER A 162 -2.66 0.44 14.22
CA SER A 162 -2.35 1.39 13.15
C SER A 162 -3.32 1.38 11.98
N ALA A 163 -4.47 0.70 12.09
CA ALA A 163 -5.33 0.38 10.96
C ALA A 163 -4.45 -0.24 9.84
N ASP A 164 -4.61 0.16 8.59
CA ASP A 164 -3.80 -0.35 7.46
C ASP A 164 -2.37 0.16 7.44
N GLY A 165 -2.06 1.15 8.26
CA GLY A 165 -0.71 1.66 8.39
C GLY A 165 0.27 0.57 8.81
N PHE A 166 1.42 0.48 8.12
CA PHE A 166 2.45 -0.55 8.31
C PHE A 166 2.03 -1.97 7.93
N GLY A 167 0.88 -2.12 7.25
CA GLY A 167 0.43 -3.38 6.67
C GLY A 167 1.27 -3.83 5.47
N LYS A 168 1.10 -5.10 5.10
CA LYS A 168 1.69 -5.70 3.90
C LYS A 168 0.76 -6.75 3.30
N PHE A 169 0.93 -7.09 2.04
CA PHE A 169 0.35 -8.29 1.45
C PHE A 169 0.94 -9.56 2.08
N GLY A 170 0.22 -10.66 1.95
CA GLY A 170 0.63 -12.00 2.40
C GLY A 170 0.04 -12.43 3.74
N ALA A 171 -0.24 -13.74 3.84
CA ALA A 171 -0.67 -14.39 5.06
C ALA A 171 0.49 -14.51 6.07
N LEU A 172 0.19 -14.53 7.37
CA LEU A 172 1.23 -14.53 8.43
C LEU A 172 1.99 -15.84 8.57
N ASP A 173 1.49 -16.92 8.02
CA ASP A 173 2.12 -18.23 8.03
C ASP A 173 2.98 -18.50 6.77
N VAL A 174 3.17 -17.49 5.92
CA VAL A 174 4.10 -17.49 4.79
C VAL A 174 5.27 -16.57 5.09
N GLU A 175 6.49 -17.07 4.95
CA GLU A 175 7.70 -16.25 5.15
C GLU A 175 7.96 -15.40 3.90
N GLU A 176 7.95 -14.08 4.06
CA GLU A 176 8.19 -13.10 3.00
C GLU A 176 9.00 -11.91 3.52
N ASP A 177 9.69 -11.24 2.61
CA ASP A 177 10.33 -9.95 2.91
C ASP A 177 9.25 -8.88 3.14
N TRP A 178 9.29 -8.25 4.33
CA TRP A 178 8.35 -7.19 4.68
C TRP A 178 8.48 -5.98 3.73
N ASP A 179 9.69 -5.56 3.41
CA ASP A 179 9.95 -4.35 2.62
C ASP A 179 9.31 -4.42 1.23
N CYS A 180 9.37 -5.58 0.57
CA CYS A 180 8.82 -5.78 -0.76
C CYS A 180 7.30 -5.68 -0.73
N GLU A 181 6.66 -6.53 0.05
CA GLU A 181 5.20 -6.62 0.09
C GLU A 181 4.53 -5.40 0.74
N ALA A 182 5.19 -4.79 1.75
CA ALA A 182 4.70 -3.56 2.36
C ALA A 182 4.84 -2.35 1.42
N ARG A 183 5.89 -2.27 0.61
CA ARG A 183 6.06 -1.21 -0.40
C ARG A 183 4.99 -1.33 -1.47
N ARG A 184 4.76 -2.55 -1.99
CA ARG A 184 3.73 -2.84 -2.99
C ARG A 184 2.33 -2.49 -2.46
N TYR A 185 2.03 -2.90 -1.21
CA TYR A 185 0.80 -2.53 -0.49
C TYR A 185 0.68 -1.01 -0.35
N TYR A 186 1.71 -0.35 0.19
CA TYR A 186 1.69 1.09 0.43
C TYR A 186 1.51 1.90 -0.86
N ILE A 187 2.33 1.64 -1.88
CA ILE A 187 2.28 2.37 -3.16
C ILE A 187 0.94 2.13 -3.85
N GLY A 188 0.47 0.90 -3.87
CA GLY A 188 -0.80 0.52 -4.49
C GLY A 188 -2.00 1.24 -3.89
N ILE A 189 -2.12 1.19 -2.58
CA ILE A 189 -3.33 1.54 -1.83
C ILE A 189 -3.23 2.94 -1.20
N VAL A 190 -2.11 3.26 -0.55
CA VAL A 190 -1.93 4.51 0.22
C VAL A 190 -1.15 5.59 -0.54
N GLY A 191 -0.40 5.23 -1.58
CA GLY A 191 0.59 6.09 -2.25
C GLY A 191 0.12 7.48 -2.67
N LYS A 192 -1.15 7.62 -3.05
CA LYS A 192 -1.77 8.92 -3.36
C LYS A 192 -1.75 9.90 -2.18
N TYR A 193 -1.82 9.39 -0.96
CA TYR A 193 -2.08 10.15 0.26
C TYR A 193 -0.83 10.41 1.10
N GLY A 194 0.35 10.45 0.49
CA GLY A 194 1.62 10.71 1.17
C GLY A 194 1.59 11.90 2.15
N PRO A 195 1.04 13.08 1.80
CA PRO A 195 0.94 14.20 2.75
C PRO A 195 0.12 13.90 4.00
N GLN A 196 -0.89 13.04 3.91
CA GLN A 196 -1.70 12.61 5.06
C GLN A 196 -0.92 11.65 5.95
N VAL A 197 -0.19 10.71 5.34
CA VAL A 197 0.72 9.81 6.06
C VAL A 197 1.82 10.60 6.77
N GLN A 198 2.41 11.63 6.15
CA GLN A 198 3.39 12.50 6.79
C GLN A 198 2.83 13.22 8.03
N LYS A 199 1.55 13.60 8.03
CA LYS A 199 0.89 14.17 9.21
C LYS A 199 0.72 13.13 10.31
N LEU A 200 0.33 11.90 9.94
CA LEU A 200 0.19 10.80 10.90
C LEU A 200 1.54 10.45 11.53
N LEU A 201 2.61 10.34 10.74
CA LEU A 201 3.97 10.08 11.25
C LEU A 201 4.43 11.16 12.23
N LYS A 202 4.14 12.45 11.96
CA LYS A 202 4.44 13.55 12.89
C LYS A 202 3.67 13.44 14.20
N ALA A 203 2.40 13.03 14.16
CA ALA A 203 1.63 12.78 15.38
C ALA A 203 2.17 11.57 16.14
N ALA A 204 2.46 10.46 15.46
CA ALA A 204 3.02 9.25 16.04
C ALA A 204 4.42 9.49 16.70
N ALA A 205 5.24 10.38 16.13
CA ALA A 205 6.56 10.73 16.69
C ALA A 205 6.49 11.37 18.09
N THR A 206 5.33 11.81 18.54
CA THR A 206 5.13 12.35 19.91
C THR A 206 4.76 11.27 20.93
N LEU A 207 4.55 10.02 20.48
CA LEU A 207 4.14 8.89 21.28
C LEU A 207 5.32 7.94 21.52
N ASP A 208 5.35 7.28 22.67
CA ASP A 208 6.34 6.24 22.97
C ASP A 208 5.80 4.88 22.48
N ILE A 209 5.92 4.62 21.18
CA ILE A 209 5.44 3.40 20.53
C ILE A 209 6.51 2.31 20.62
N GLN A 210 6.16 1.16 21.18
CA GLN A 210 7.04 0.00 21.30
C GLN A 210 6.52 -1.21 20.50
N THR A 211 5.26 -1.19 20.08
CA THR A 211 4.64 -2.24 19.27
C THR A 211 3.67 -1.59 18.29
N ILE A 212 3.65 -2.08 17.05
CA ILE A 212 2.66 -1.68 16.05
C ILE A 212 1.84 -2.92 15.67
N CYS A 213 0.52 -2.79 15.77
CA CYS A 213 -0.47 -3.81 15.45
C CYS A 213 -1.29 -3.37 14.23
N PRO A 214 -0.85 -3.71 13.01
CA PRO A 214 -1.56 -3.36 11.78
C PRO A 214 -2.76 -4.28 11.52
N LEU A 215 -3.65 -3.88 10.62
CA LEU A 215 -4.77 -4.70 10.17
C LEU A 215 -4.36 -5.77 9.13
N HIS A 216 -3.18 -5.63 8.52
CA HIS A 216 -2.55 -6.64 7.67
C HIS A 216 -1.07 -6.84 8.04
N GLY A 217 -0.57 -8.05 7.82
CA GLY A 217 0.84 -8.36 8.08
C GLY A 217 1.17 -8.58 9.57
N PRO A 218 2.45 -8.71 9.91
CA PRO A 218 2.89 -9.10 11.25
C PRO A 218 2.76 -7.96 12.27
N VAL A 219 2.62 -8.34 13.53
CA VAL A 219 2.83 -7.41 14.66
C VAL A 219 4.31 -7.05 14.71
N LEU A 220 4.61 -5.75 14.71
CA LEU A 220 5.96 -5.22 14.69
C LEU A 220 6.39 -4.83 16.09
N THR A 221 7.42 -5.50 16.62
CA THR A 221 7.91 -5.31 18.00
C THR A 221 9.37 -4.92 18.08
N GLU A 222 10.11 -5.11 16.99
CA GLU A 222 11.56 -4.86 16.93
C GLU A 222 11.86 -3.94 15.75
N ASN A 223 12.97 -3.19 15.88
CA ASN A 223 13.47 -2.32 14.80
C ASN A 223 12.42 -1.36 14.19
N LEU A 224 11.54 -0.80 15.03
CA LEU A 224 10.44 0.07 14.55
C LEU A 224 10.95 1.27 13.76
N GLY A 225 12.17 1.72 14.01
CA GLY A 225 12.83 2.79 13.24
C GLY A 225 12.91 2.49 11.73
N HIS A 226 13.15 1.23 11.36
CA HIS A 226 13.19 0.79 9.96
C HIS A 226 11.83 1.00 9.26
N TYR A 227 10.74 0.55 9.87
CA TYR A 227 9.40 0.69 9.30
C TYR A 227 8.95 2.15 9.19
N LEU A 228 9.29 2.97 10.20
CA LEU A 228 9.03 4.41 10.18
C LEU A 228 9.82 5.13 9.09
N GLU A 229 11.10 4.76 8.90
CA GLU A 229 11.95 5.30 7.83
C GLU A 229 11.38 4.95 6.44
N LYS A 230 10.96 3.69 6.21
CA LYS A 230 10.32 3.28 4.96
C LYS A 230 9.06 4.10 4.67
N TYR A 231 8.19 4.23 5.65
CA TYR A 231 6.99 5.05 5.51
C TYR A 231 7.30 6.53 5.28
N ASP A 232 8.36 7.10 5.89
CA ASP A 232 8.80 8.46 5.59
C ASP A 232 9.29 8.61 4.16
N ILE A 233 10.10 7.67 3.67
CA ILE A 233 10.60 7.65 2.29
C ILE A 233 9.44 7.60 1.31
N TRP A 234 8.54 6.62 1.46
CA TRP A 234 7.43 6.40 0.53
C TRP A 234 6.44 7.57 0.54
N SER A 235 6.04 8.06 1.70
CA SER A 235 5.05 9.13 1.84
C SER A 235 5.58 10.53 1.49
N SER A 236 6.88 10.73 1.51
CA SER A 236 7.53 11.94 1.01
C SER A 236 7.97 11.85 -0.44
N TYR A 237 7.69 10.72 -1.12
CA TYR A 237 8.07 10.45 -2.51
C TYR A 237 9.57 10.55 -2.78
N LYS A 238 10.39 10.23 -1.78
CA LYS A 238 11.84 10.12 -1.91
C LYS A 238 12.22 8.89 -2.73
N VAL A 239 13.42 8.91 -3.27
CA VAL A 239 14.04 7.71 -3.86
C VAL A 239 14.43 6.77 -2.73
N GLU A 240 14.03 5.51 -2.84
CA GLU A 240 14.40 4.50 -1.83
C GLU A 240 15.71 3.82 -2.15
N SER A 241 15.92 3.49 -3.42
CA SER A 241 17.09 2.75 -3.88
C SER A 241 17.69 3.37 -5.13
N GLU A 242 19.02 3.37 -5.19
CA GLU A 242 19.73 3.74 -6.42
C GLU A 242 19.52 2.67 -7.50
N GLY A 243 19.17 3.12 -8.72
CA GLY A 243 18.92 2.21 -9.83
C GLY A 243 18.11 2.84 -10.95
N VAL A 244 17.93 2.07 -12.02
CA VAL A 244 17.14 2.42 -13.19
C VAL A 244 16.12 1.33 -13.46
N MET A 245 14.86 1.71 -13.58
CA MET A 245 13.81 0.85 -14.11
C MET A 245 13.58 1.15 -15.58
N ILE A 246 13.51 0.12 -16.42
CA ILE A 246 13.16 0.18 -17.83
C ILE A 246 11.83 -0.54 -18.02
N ALA A 247 10.75 0.23 -18.12
CA ALA A 247 9.41 -0.30 -18.41
C ALA A 247 9.17 -0.26 -19.93
N TYR A 248 8.86 -1.40 -20.54
CA TYR A 248 8.65 -1.45 -21.97
C TYR A 248 7.40 -2.17 -22.42
N THR A 249 6.96 -1.82 -23.63
CA THR A 249 5.96 -2.57 -24.40
C THR A 249 6.51 -2.86 -25.81
N SER A 250 6.35 -4.07 -26.29
CA SER A 250 6.86 -4.47 -27.60
C SER A 250 5.93 -5.49 -28.26
N VAL A 251 5.57 -5.26 -29.52
CA VAL A 251 4.71 -6.17 -30.29
C VAL A 251 5.52 -7.25 -31.01
N TYR A 252 6.56 -6.85 -31.77
CA TYR A 252 7.37 -7.76 -32.58
C TYR A 252 8.83 -7.85 -32.11
N GLY A 253 9.14 -7.41 -30.89
CA GLY A 253 10.45 -7.57 -30.26
C GLY A 253 11.45 -6.46 -30.53
N HIS A 254 11.19 -5.50 -31.40
CA HIS A 254 12.19 -4.43 -31.72
C HIS A 254 12.37 -3.44 -30.57
N THR A 255 11.28 -3.02 -29.90
CA THR A 255 11.38 -2.16 -28.72
C THR A 255 11.95 -2.92 -27.53
N LYS A 256 11.61 -4.22 -27.38
CA LYS A 256 12.25 -5.10 -26.39
C LYS A 256 13.77 -5.13 -26.55
N LYS A 257 14.29 -5.31 -27.78
CA LYS A 257 15.74 -5.30 -28.05
C LYS A 257 16.40 -3.99 -27.63
N ALA A 258 15.71 -2.85 -27.82
CA ALA A 258 16.21 -1.56 -27.36
C ALA A 258 16.28 -1.46 -25.84
N ALA A 259 15.26 -1.93 -25.15
CA ALA A 259 15.22 -1.99 -23.68
C ALA A 259 16.32 -2.90 -23.11
N GLU A 260 16.49 -4.08 -23.69
CA GLU A 260 17.56 -5.03 -23.31
C GLU A 260 18.97 -4.47 -23.61
N LEU A 261 19.16 -3.79 -24.74
CA LEU A 261 20.43 -3.13 -25.04
C LEU A 261 20.75 -2.01 -24.05
N LEU A 262 19.75 -1.20 -23.68
CA LEU A 262 19.94 -0.16 -22.67
C LEU A 262 20.30 -0.78 -21.31
N ALA A 263 19.64 -1.85 -20.90
CA ALA A 263 19.97 -2.56 -19.67
C ALA A 263 21.41 -3.05 -19.66
N GLN A 264 21.84 -3.70 -20.74
CA GLN A 264 23.23 -4.13 -20.91
C GLN A 264 24.22 -2.95 -20.79
N LYS A 265 23.93 -1.82 -21.45
CA LYS A 265 24.80 -0.63 -21.41
C LYS A 265 24.87 -0.02 -20.00
N LEU A 266 23.78 -0.01 -19.25
CA LEU A 266 23.74 0.44 -17.86
C LEU A 266 24.58 -0.46 -16.96
N GLU A 267 24.48 -1.78 -17.12
CA GLU A 267 25.29 -2.75 -16.37
C GLU A 267 26.78 -2.61 -16.71
N GLU A 268 27.13 -2.48 -17.99
CA GLU A 268 28.50 -2.23 -18.43
C GLU A 268 29.11 -0.95 -17.84
N LYS A 269 28.28 0.07 -17.60
CA LYS A 269 28.68 1.36 -16.98
C LYS A 269 28.62 1.33 -15.44
N GLY A 270 28.26 0.20 -14.84
CA GLY A 270 28.27 0.01 -13.39
C GLY A 270 27.04 0.58 -12.67
N CYS A 271 25.91 0.70 -13.33
CA CYS A 271 24.65 1.05 -12.65
C CYS A 271 24.36 0.05 -11.52
N PRO A 272 24.09 0.52 -10.29
CA PRO A 272 24.01 -0.36 -9.11
C PRO A 272 22.84 -1.36 -9.19
N LYS A 273 21.75 -0.98 -9.87
CA LYS A 273 20.60 -1.86 -10.13
C LYS A 273 19.91 -1.47 -11.42
N VAL A 274 19.61 -2.46 -12.24
CA VAL A 274 18.79 -2.31 -13.45
C VAL A 274 17.65 -3.29 -13.38
N VAL A 275 16.43 -2.81 -13.55
CA VAL A 275 15.20 -3.61 -13.63
C VAL A 275 14.59 -3.41 -14.99
N VAL A 276 14.26 -4.50 -15.68
CA VAL A 276 13.61 -4.47 -17.00
C VAL A 276 12.26 -5.15 -16.88
N CYS A 277 11.18 -4.44 -17.18
CA CYS A 277 9.82 -4.92 -17.01
C CYS A 277 9.04 -4.91 -18.34
N ASP A 278 8.52 -6.06 -18.76
CA ASP A 278 7.55 -6.20 -19.86
C ASP A 278 6.14 -5.96 -19.34
N LEU A 279 5.63 -4.75 -19.48
CA LEU A 279 4.31 -4.34 -18.98
C LEU A 279 3.12 -5.16 -19.51
N ALA A 280 3.33 -5.94 -20.55
CA ALA A 280 2.29 -6.83 -21.09
C ALA A 280 2.30 -8.24 -20.47
N ARG A 281 3.30 -8.59 -19.68
CA ARG A 281 3.52 -9.95 -19.17
C ARG A 281 3.77 -10.03 -17.69
N GLU A 282 4.25 -8.96 -17.10
CA GLU A 282 4.55 -8.88 -15.67
C GLU A 282 3.43 -8.19 -14.90
N ASP A 283 3.40 -8.38 -13.59
CA ASP A 283 2.38 -7.76 -12.73
C ASP A 283 2.52 -6.23 -12.76
N MET A 284 1.40 -5.56 -13.02
CA MET A 284 1.36 -4.10 -13.10
C MET A 284 1.66 -3.43 -11.75
N ALA A 285 1.25 -4.04 -10.64
CA ALA A 285 1.48 -3.49 -9.31
C ALA A 285 2.96 -3.56 -8.92
N GLU A 286 3.66 -4.64 -9.29
CA GLU A 286 5.11 -4.77 -9.16
C GLU A 286 5.85 -3.71 -10.00
N ALA A 287 5.42 -3.52 -11.25
CA ALA A 287 6.00 -2.50 -12.11
C ALA A 287 5.82 -1.08 -11.54
N VAL A 288 4.65 -0.78 -10.98
CA VAL A 288 4.36 0.52 -10.35
C VAL A 288 5.22 0.71 -9.10
N GLU A 289 5.32 -0.30 -8.26
CA GLU A 289 6.14 -0.29 -7.04
C GLU A 289 7.61 0.00 -7.37
N ASP A 290 8.19 -0.72 -8.33
CA ASP A 290 9.57 -0.52 -8.76
C ASP A 290 9.82 0.89 -9.32
N ALA A 291 8.85 1.47 -10.05
CA ALA A 291 8.97 2.85 -10.53
C ALA A 291 9.05 3.87 -9.38
N PHE A 292 8.33 3.63 -8.27
CA PHE A 292 8.43 4.47 -7.08
C PHE A 292 9.71 4.20 -6.27
N ARG A 293 10.21 2.98 -6.29
CA ARG A 293 11.42 2.56 -5.57
C ARG A 293 12.68 3.24 -6.10
N TYR A 294 12.83 3.26 -7.44
CA TYR A 294 14.04 3.78 -8.08
C TYR A 294 13.93 5.25 -8.49
N GLY A 295 15.06 5.93 -8.54
CA GLY A 295 15.12 7.36 -8.91
C GLY A 295 14.98 7.64 -10.39
N LYS A 296 15.23 6.64 -11.24
CA LYS A 296 15.32 6.78 -12.71
C LYS A 296 14.42 5.75 -13.40
N LEU A 297 13.60 6.25 -14.34
CA LEU A 297 12.64 5.44 -15.10
C LEU A 297 12.85 5.66 -16.59
N VAL A 298 12.92 4.60 -17.37
CA VAL A 298 12.88 4.68 -18.84
C VAL A 298 11.59 4.04 -19.33
N LEU A 299 10.83 4.80 -20.11
CA LEU A 299 9.60 4.36 -20.75
C LEU A 299 9.86 4.06 -22.21
N ALA A 300 9.78 2.79 -22.58
CA ALA A 300 10.02 2.31 -23.95
C ALA A 300 8.73 1.79 -24.58
N SER A 301 8.13 2.52 -25.51
CA SER A 301 6.85 2.17 -26.12
C SER A 301 6.86 2.28 -27.64
N ILE A 302 6.05 1.41 -28.26
CA ILE A 302 5.66 1.61 -29.65
C ILE A 302 4.54 2.65 -29.75
N THR A 303 4.48 3.31 -30.90
CA THR A 303 3.30 4.08 -31.30
C THR A 303 2.22 3.13 -31.83
N TYR A 304 1.04 3.18 -31.19
CA TYR A 304 -0.09 2.36 -31.55
C TYR A 304 -1.35 3.22 -31.66
N ASN A 305 -2.01 3.23 -32.81
CA ASN A 305 -3.14 4.11 -33.11
C ASN A 305 -2.87 5.61 -32.89
N GLY A 306 -1.64 6.05 -33.11
CA GLY A 306 -1.21 7.43 -32.86
C GLY A 306 -0.93 7.75 -31.39
N GLU A 307 -1.05 6.79 -30.49
CA GLU A 307 -0.90 6.89 -29.04
C GLU A 307 0.27 6.02 -28.54
N ALA A 308 0.57 6.06 -27.23
CA ALA A 308 1.39 5.02 -26.60
C ALA A 308 0.61 3.70 -26.51
N PHE A 309 1.30 2.57 -26.47
CA PHE A 309 0.67 1.25 -26.37
C PHE A 309 -0.19 1.14 -25.11
N PRO A 310 -1.34 0.43 -25.12
CA PRO A 310 -2.30 0.40 -24.01
C PRO A 310 -1.70 0.11 -22.64
N PHE A 311 -0.87 -0.92 -22.49
CA PHE A 311 -0.25 -1.26 -21.21
C PHE A 311 0.68 -0.15 -20.69
N MET A 312 1.38 0.56 -21.57
CA MET A 312 2.21 1.71 -21.20
C MET A 312 1.33 2.88 -20.70
N ARG A 313 0.19 3.11 -21.32
CA ARG A 313 -0.76 4.13 -20.87
C ARG A 313 -1.30 3.80 -19.49
N THR A 314 -1.76 2.56 -19.29
CA THR A 314 -2.24 2.09 -17.99
C THR A 314 -1.16 2.21 -16.91
N PHE A 315 0.09 1.86 -17.22
CA PHE A 315 1.20 2.03 -16.30
C PHE A 315 1.40 3.50 -15.88
N ILE A 316 1.45 4.42 -16.85
CA ILE A 316 1.62 5.85 -16.57
C ILE A 316 0.41 6.42 -15.81
N GLU A 317 -0.82 5.99 -16.11
CA GLU A 317 -2.02 6.34 -15.37
C GLU A 317 -1.90 5.93 -13.90
N ASN A 318 -1.51 4.68 -13.64
CA ASN A 318 -1.25 4.20 -12.29
C ASN A 318 -0.20 5.01 -11.53
N LEU A 319 0.89 5.42 -12.19
CA LEU A 319 1.91 6.26 -11.59
C LEU A 319 1.36 7.65 -11.22
N THR A 320 0.70 8.30 -12.18
CA THR A 320 0.24 9.69 -12.03
C THR A 320 -0.92 9.83 -11.04
N GLU A 321 -1.80 8.83 -10.94
CA GLU A 321 -2.87 8.78 -9.94
C GLU A 321 -2.35 8.66 -8.51
N ARG A 322 -1.15 8.10 -8.33
CA ARG A 322 -0.44 7.94 -7.05
C ARG A 322 0.56 9.06 -6.77
N ASN A 323 0.44 10.22 -7.47
CA ASN A 323 1.31 11.38 -7.29
C ASN A 323 2.80 11.12 -7.61
N TYR A 324 3.10 10.32 -8.63
CA TYR A 324 4.47 10.07 -9.08
C TYR A 324 5.24 11.37 -9.32
N GLN A 325 6.36 11.54 -8.65
CA GLN A 325 7.12 12.78 -8.64
C GLN A 325 8.57 12.58 -8.19
N ASN A 326 9.41 13.65 -8.32
CA ASN A 326 10.81 13.65 -7.90
C ASN A 326 11.65 12.56 -8.59
N ARG A 327 11.44 12.35 -9.89
CA ARG A 327 12.10 11.28 -10.66
C ARG A 327 12.69 11.81 -11.97
N THR A 328 13.71 11.11 -12.47
CA THR A 328 14.26 11.33 -13.80
C THR A 328 13.66 10.33 -14.78
N ILE A 329 13.17 10.80 -15.94
CA ILE A 329 12.51 9.95 -16.94
C ILE A 329 13.19 10.09 -18.30
N GLY A 330 13.56 8.93 -18.90
CA GLY A 330 14.00 8.81 -20.28
C GLY A 330 12.94 8.18 -21.17
N LEU A 331 12.93 8.50 -22.45
CA LEU A 331 11.95 8.02 -23.40
C LEU A 331 12.62 7.28 -24.58
N ILE A 332 12.10 6.10 -24.89
CA ILE A 332 12.38 5.34 -26.10
C ILE A 332 11.06 5.16 -26.86
N GLU A 333 10.94 5.71 -28.06
CA GLU A 333 9.78 5.49 -28.90
C GLU A 333 10.11 4.66 -30.13
N ASN A 334 9.17 3.85 -30.60
CA ASN A 334 9.30 3.13 -31.85
C ASN A 334 8.03 3.30 -32.69
N GLY A 335 8.21 3.48 -33.99
CA GLY A 335 7.12 3.54 -34.96
C GLY A 335 7.65 3.39 -36.38
N SER A 336 6.88 2.71 -37.23
CA SER A 336 7.33 2.43 -38.59
C SER A 336 7.15 3.62 -39.56
N TRP A 337 6.28 4.58 -39.27
CA TRP A 337 5.99 5.73 -40.13
C TRP A 337 5.76 7.06 -39.47
N ALA A 338 5.20 7.13 -38.28
CA ALA A 338 4.89 8.39 -37.58
C ALA A 338 4.93 8.17 -36.06
N PRO A 339 6.12 8.01 -35.46
CA PRO A 339 6.24 7.79 -34.03
C PRO A 339 5.79 9.04 -33.25
N THR A 340 4.88 8.81 -32.29
CA THR A 340 4.28 9.83 -31.42
C THR A 340 4.27 9.41 -29.95
N ALA A 341 4.67 8.18 -29.64
CA ALA A 341 4.57 7.63 -28.29
C ALA A 341 5.32 8.48 -27.25
N ALA A 342 6.51 8.98 -27.55
CA ALA A 342 7.27 9.81 -26.62
C ALA A 342 6.53 11.09 -26.25
N LYS A 343 5.91 11.78 -27.23
CA LYS A 343 5.11 12.98 -26.98
C LYS A 343 3.90 12.68 -26.11
N VAL A 344 3.21 11.57 -26.37
CA VAL A 344 2.05 11.12 -25.59
C VAL A 344 2.45 10.79 -24.16
N MET A 345 3.48 9.94 -23.96
CA MET A 345 3.98 9.57 -22.64
C MET A 345 4.40 10.80 -21.84
N LYS A 346 5.15 11.72 -22.43
CA LYS A 346 5.55 12.97 -21.78
C LYS A 346 4.36 13.83 -21.35
N GLY A 347 3.33 13.94 -22.21
CA GLY A 347 2.11 14.68 -21.92
C GLY A 347 1.32 14.12 -20.74
N MET A 348 1.34 12.81 -20.52
CA MET A 348 0.64 12.18 -19.40
C MET A 348 1.21 12.57 -18.03
N PHE A 349 2.46 13.00 -17.94
CA PHE A 349 3.10 13.49 -16.71
C PHE A 349 2.97 15.01 -16.50
N GLU A 350 2.16 15.74 -17.29
CA GLU A 350 2.05 17.20 -17.21
C GLU A 350 1.73 17.72 -15.80
N LYS A 351 0.97 16.94 -15.01
CA LYS A 351 0.59 17.27 -13.63
C LYS A 351 1.57 16.77 -12.58
N SER A 352 2.52 15.93 -12.95
CA SER A 352 3.52 15.37 -12.04
C SER A 352 4.56 16.43 -11.67
N LYS A 353 4.96 16.45 -10.40
CA LYS A 353 5.90 17.46 -9.89
C LYS A 353 7.34 16.98 -10.00
N ASN A 354 8.27 17.92 -10.27
CA ASN A 354 9.70 17.67 -10.22
C ASN A 354 10.14 16.45 -11.07
N ILE A 355 9.58 16.34 -12.27
CA ILE A 355 10.05 15.36 -13.27
C ILE A 355 11.19 16.00 -14.06
N THR A 356 12.35 15.36 -14.02
CA THR A 356 13.50 15.68 -14.88
C THR A 356 13.47 14.78 -16.10
N TRP A 357 13.44 15.35 -17.27
CA TRP A 357 13.47 14.60 -18.52
C TRP A 357 14.91 14.50 -19.01
N LEU A 358 15.32 13.30 -19.45
CA LEU A 358 16.61 13.12 -20.11
C LEU A 358 16.64 13.94 -21.39
N GLU A 359 17.83 14.44 -21.73
CA GLU A 359 18.09 15.11 -23.00
C GLU A 359 18.20 14.11 -24.15
N ASN A 360 18.87 12.98 -23.89
CA ASN A 360 19.07 11.90 -24.85
C ASN A 360 17.86 10.95 -24.85
N ASN A 361 16.89 11.22 -25.73
CA ASN A 361 15.77 10.29 -26.00
C ASN A 361 16.04 9.52 -27.29
N VAL A 362 15.52 8.30 -27.40
CA VAL A 362 15.75 7.41 -28.53
C VAL A 362 14.52 7.29 -29.40
N LYS A 363 14.67 7.53 -30.69
CA LYS A 363 13.61 7.38 -31.69
C LYS A 363 13.95 6.29 -32.71
N ILE A 364 13.22 5.20 -32.67
CA ILE A 364 13.43 4.03 -33.50
C ILE A 364 12.42 4.03 -34.66
N MET A 365 12.90 3.78 -35.86
CA MET A 365 12.06 3.58 -37.04
C MET A 365 12.06 2.09 -37.43
N SER A 366 11.12 1.34 -36.82
CA SER A 366 10.93 -0.10 -36.90
C SER A 366 12.00 -0.92 -36.18
N SER A 367 13.25 -0.98 -36.69
CA SER A 367 14.36 -1.73 -36.10
C SER A 367 15.53 -0.80 -35.72
N LEU A 368 16.34 -1.27 -34.78
CA LEU A 368 17.53 -0.54 -34.34
C LEU A 368 18.50 -0.31 -35.51
N SER A 369 19.00 0.91 -35.63
CA SER A 369 20.12 1.34 -36.49
C SER A 369 21.37 1.55 -35.64
N ASP A 370 22.52 1.71 -36.31
CA ASP A 370 23.77 2.06 -35.62
C ASP A 370 23.67 3.41 -34.88
N GLU A 371 22.90 4.36 -35.44
CA GLU A 371 22.61 5.63 -34.79
C GLU A 371 21.83 5.42 -33.48
N ASN A 372 20.79 4.56 -33.49
CA ASN A 372 20.03 4.24 -32.26
C ASN A 372 20.90 3.54 -31.20
N VAL A 373 21.87 2.73 -31.62
CA VAL A 373 22.81 2.12 -30.65
C VAL A 373 23.67 3.20 -29.98
N ALA A 374 24.09 4.22 -30.70
CA ALA A 374 24.85 5.35 -30.15
C ALA A 374 23.96 6.23 -29.24
N GLU A 375 22.68 6.47 -29.61
CA GLU A 375 21.71 7.20 -28.79
C GLU A 375 21.43 6.46 -27.47
N ILE A 376 21.29 5.13 -27.51
CA ILE A 376 21.08 4.29 -26.31
C ILE A 376 22.33 4.36 -25.40
N ASP A 377 23.55 4.34 -25.97
CA ASP A 377 24.76 4.48 -25.18
C ASP A 377 24.86 5.85 -24.50
N ALA A 378 24.51 6.92 -25.21
CA ALA A 378 24.44 8.28 -24.66
C ALA A 378 23.37 8.39 -23.55
N MET A 379 22.18 7.76 -23.72
CA MET A 379 21.15 7.69 -22.69
C MET A 379 21.66 6.95 -21.44
N ALA A 380 22.38 5.84 -21.62
CA ALA A 380 22.98 5.11 -20.50
C ALA A 380 24.01 5.95 -19.74
N GLU A 381 24.85 6.72 -20.46
CA GLU A 381 25.77 7.66 -19.82
C GLU A 381 25.10 8.74 -19.02
N GLU A 382 23.98 9.29 -19.52
CA GLU A 382 23.19 10.31 -18.80
C GLU A 382 22.53 9.73 -17.57
N LEU A 383 22.02 8.49 -17.65
CA LEU A 383 21.41 7.78 -16.52
C LEU A 383 22.41 7.37 -15.44
N CYS A 384 23.71 7.21 -15.77
CA CYS A 384 24.74 6.84 -14.80
C CYS A 384 25.35 8.04 -14.06
N LYS A 385 25.00 9.27 -14.44
CA LYS A 385 25.40 10.50 -13.73
C LYS A 385 24.47 10.77 -12.54
#